data_0066d3210f4ca70369fc20de8f2ade4d
#
_entry.id   0066d3210f4ca70369fc20de8f2ade4d
#
_cell.length_a   1.000
_cell.length_b   1.000
_cell.length_c   1.000
_cell.angle_alpha   90.00
_cell.angle_beta   90.00
_cell.angle_gamma   90.00
#
_symmetry.space_group_name_H-M   'P 1'
#
loop_
_entity.id
_entity.type
_entity.pdbx_description
1 polymer ?
#
loop_
_entity_poly.entity_id
_entity_poly.type
_entity_poly.pdbx_seq_one_letter_code
_entity_poly.pdbx_strand_id
1 'polypeptide(L)'
;MFLDIHMSSINGLDIARSIPHETCIIFTTAHAQYALEGFNLDAVDYLHKPFAYERFCRAVDKAMRRINTTSVNQQRHITVKQEYSNVNILLNDILYIEALGNYVKIVKVTGGKCTYTYKT
;
A
#
# COMPACT_ATOMS: atom_id res chain seq x y z
N MET A 1 -4.86 0.02 -2.00
CA MET A 1 -3.80 -0.16 -0.95
C MET A 1 -3.34 1.19 -0.46
N PHE A 2 -3.28 1.37 0.84
CA PHE A 2 -2.61 2.53 1.47
C PHE A 2 -1.18 2.16 1.80
N LEU A 3 -0.23 3.02 1.44
CA LEU A 3 1.19 2.74 1.61
C LEU A 3 1.90 3.98 2.15
N ASP A 4 2.49 3.85 3.35
CA ASP A 4 3.31 4.91 3.92
C ASP A 4 4.67 4.94 3.22
N ILE A 5 5.13 6.13 2.83
CA ILE A 5 6.41 6.29 2.14
C ILE A 5 7.58 6.18 3.12
N HIS A 6 7.51 6.91 4.21
CA HIS A 6 8.63 7.03 5.14
C HIS A 6 8.56 6.00 6.25
N MET A 7 9.22 4.88 6.02
CA MET A 7 9.35 3.79 6.98
C MET A 7 10.82 3.67 7.39
N SER A 8 11.12 3.43 8.67
CA SER A 8 12.46 3.57 9.25
C SER A 8 13.56 2.77 8.54
N SER A 9 13.26 1.63 7.97
CA SER A 9 14.22 0.77 7.27
C SER A 9 13.83 0.44 5.82
N ILE A 10 12.61 0.78 5.41
CA ILE A 10 12.08 0.49 4.08
C ILE A 10 11.39 1.75 3.55
N ASN A 11 11.64 2.06 2.28
CA ASN A 11 10.94 3.14 1.60
C ASN A 11 9.70 2.59 0.88
N GLY A 12 8.54 3.18 1.16
CA GLY A 12 7.27 2.79 0.51
C GLY A 12 7.30 2.94 -1.01
N LEU A 13 8.09 3.87 -1.53
CA LEU A 13 8.29 4.02 -2.99
C LEU A 13 8.98 2.79 -3.59
N ASP A 14 9.92 2.20 -2.90
CA ASP A 14 10.58 0.98 -3.36
C ASP A 14 9.64 -0.21 -3.35
N ILE A 15 8.78 -0.30 -2.36
CA ILE A 15 7.70 -1.31 -2.32
C ILE A 15 6.76 -1.10 -3.52
N ALA A 16 6.35 0.13 -3.79
CA ALA A 16 5.45 0.45 -4.88
C ALA A 16 6.01 0.07 -6.25
N ARG A 17 7.32 0.21 -6.47
CA ARG A 17 7.97 -0.21 -7.72
C ARG A 17 7.91 -1.72 -7.96
N SER A 18 7.81 -2.51 -6.90
CA SER A 18 7.71 -3.97 -6.98
C SER A 18 6.26 -4.48 -7.12
N ILE A 19 5.28 -3.60 -6.95
CA ILE A 19 3.86 -3.93 -7.05
C ILE A 19 3.39 -3.78 -8.51
N PRO A 20 2.52 -4.68 -9.01
CA PRO A 20 1.97 -4.56 -10.35
C PRO A 20 1.26 -3.21 -10.60
N HIS A 21 1.44 -2.64 -11.79
CA HIS A 21 0.93 -1.33 -12.17
C HIS A 21 -0.59 -1.15 -12.04
N GLU A 22 -1.33 -2.23 -12.10
CA GLU A 22 -2.79 -2.18 -12.00
C GLU A 22 -3.30 -2.10 -10.55
N THR A 23 -2.41 -2.16 -9.57
CA THR A 23 -2.77 -1.98 -8.17
C THR A 23 -3.00 -0.51 -7.87
N CYS A 24 -4.17 -0.20 -7.32
CA CYS A 24 -4.46 1.16 -6.87
C CYS A 24 -3.72 1.46 -5.57
N ILE A 25 -2.77 2.39 -5.62
CA ILE A 25 -1.97 2.80 -4.47
C ILE A 25 -2.32 4.22 -4.08
N ILE A 26 -2.58 4.42 -2.79
CA ILE A 26 -2.68 5.74 -2.16
C ILE A 26 -1.52 5.86 -1.19
N PHE A 27 -0.61 6.78 -1.47
CA PHE A 27 0.50 7.04 -0.56
C PHE A 27 0.11 7.93 0.60
N THR A 28 0.68 7.67 1.76
CA THR A 28 0.61 8.54 2.93
C THR A 28 2.00 8.93 3.37
N THR A 29 2.19 10.19 3.75
CA THR A 29 3.49 10.66 4.24
C THR A 29 3.38 11.92 5.07
N ALA A 30 4.32 12.14 5.98
CA ALA A 30 4.53 13.41 6.66
C ALA A 30 5.40 14.40 5.85
N HIS A 31 5.97 13.96 4.72
CA HIS A 31 6.93 14.73 3.91
C HIS A 31 6.38 15.02 2.52
N ALA A 32 6.05 16.29 2.25
CA ALA A 32 5.46 16.73 0.99
C ALA A 32 6.37 16.53 -0.24
N GLN A 33 7.68 16.48 -0.06
CA GLN A 33 8.65 16.32 -1.15
C GLN A 33 8.50 15.01 -1.93
N TYR A 34 7.87 14.00 -1.36
CA TYR A 34 7.66 12.70 -2.03
C TYR A 34 6.46 12.67 -2.98
N ALA A 35 5.67 13.74 -3.05
CA ALA A 35 4.48 13.79 -3.91
C ALA A 35 4.80 13.58 -5.39
N LEU A 36 5.88 14.19 -5.89
CA LEU A 36 6.31 14.06 -7.29
C LEU A 36 6.73 12.63 -7.64
N GLU A 37 7.44 11.96 -6.76
CA GLU A 37 7.84 10.56 -6.96
C GLU A 37 6.65 9.63 -6.94
N GLY A 38 5.66 9.88 -6.09
CA GLY A 38 4.40 9.13 -6.05
C GLY A 38 3.61 9.23 -7.35
N PHE A 39 3.58 10.40 -7.99
CA PHE A 39 2.94 10.56 -9.31
C PHE A 39 3.65 9.79 -10.41
N ASN A 40 4.98 9.72 -10.38
CA ASN A 40 5.76 8.94 -11.35
C ASN A 40 5.50 7.42 -11.25
N LEU A 41 4.96 6.95 -10.13
CA LEU A 41 4.59 5.55 -9.89
C LEU A 41 3.11 5.25 -10.19
N ASP A 42 2.41 6.16 -10.85
CA ASP A 42 0.98 6.04 -11.17
C ASP A 42 0.09 5.80 -9.93
N ALA A 43 0.39 6.48 -8.84
CA ALA A 43 -0.44 6.44 -7.66
C ALA A 43 -1.83 7.05 -7.93
N VAL A 44 -2.85 6.51 -7.28
CA VAL A 44 -4.21 7.06 -7.36
C VAL A 44 -4.27 8.43 -6.69
N ASP A 45 -3.66 8.53 -5.52
CA ASP A 45 -3.63 9.76 -4.76
C ASP A 45 -2.47 9.74 -3.73
N TYR A 46 -2.32 10.86 -3.07
CA TYR A 46 -1.25 11.14 -2.14
C TYR A 46 -1.80 11.91 -0.94
N LEU A 47 -1.68 11.37 0.25
CA LEU A 47 -2.16 11.98 1.49
C LEU A 47 -0.99 12.48 2.34
N HIS A 48 -0.92 13.80 2.51
CA HIS A 48 0.03 14.43 3.41
C HIS A 48 -0.50 14.40 4.85
N LYS A 49 0.25 13.85 5.76
CA LYS A 49 -0.11 13.79 7.19
C LYS A 49 0.17 15.14 7.88
N PRO A 50 -0.71 15.63 8.75
CA PRO A 50 -2.06 15.13 9.02
C PRO A 50 -3.04 15.51 7.91
N PHE A 51 -4.00 14.63 7.61
CA PHE A 51 -5.02 14.88 6.60
C PHE A 51 -6.42 14.80 7.21
N ALA A 52 -7.34 15.61 6.67
CA ALA A 52 -8.74 15.61 7.09
C ALA A 52 -9.49 14.38 6.55
N TYR A 53 -10.54 13.99 7.23
CA TYR A 53 -11.39 12.87 6.82
C TYR A 53 -11.95 13.04 5.40
N GLU A 54 -12.36 14.25 5.03
CA GLU A 54 -12.85 14.55 3.68
C GLU A 54 -11.78 14.32 2.61
N ARG A 55 -10.53 14.66 2.91
CA ARG A 55 -9.41 14.42 2.00
C ARG A 55 -9.15 12.92 1.81
N PHE A 56 -9.24 12.15 2.89
CA PHE A 56 -9.19 10.68 2.86
C PHE A 56 -10.30 10.11 1.99
N CYS A 57 -11.54 10.54 2.19
CA CYS A 57 -12.69 10.08 1.40
C CYS A 57 -12.51 10.33 -0.10
N ARG A 58 -11.99 11.49 -0.49
CA ARG A 58 -11.70 11.79 -1.90
C ARG A 58 -10.69 10.82 -2.51
N ALA A 59 -9.67 10.46 -1.77
CA ALA A 59 -8.67 9.48 -2.23
C ALA A 59 -9.30 8.09 -2.42
N VAL A 60 -10.13 7.67 -1.48
CA VAL A 60 -10.87 6.39 -1.58
C VAL A 60 -11.81 6.39 -2.78
N ASP A 61 -12.56 7.47 -3.01
CA ASP A 61 -13.47 7.59 -4.15
C ASP A 61 -12.72 7.49 -5.50
N LYS A 62 -11.55 8.10 -5.60
CA LYS A 62 -10.69 7.96 -6.78
C LYS A 62 -10.25 6.50 -7.00
N ALA A 63 -9.84 5.83 -5.93
CA ALA A 63 -9.43 4.43 -5.99
C ALA A 63 -10.58 3.52 -6.42
N MET A 64 -11.76 3.72 -5.85
CA MET A 64 -12.96 2.94 -6.19
C MET A 64 -13.36 3.09 -7.65
N ARG A 65 -13.30 4.31 -8.19
CA ARG A 65 -13.56 4.55 -9.62
C ARG A 65 -12.56 3.82 -10.50
N ARG A 66 -11.28 3.84 -10.15
CA ARG A 66 -10.23 3.15 -10.92
C ARG A 66 -10.42 1.63 -10.87
N ILE A 67 -10.74 1.06 -9.72
CA ILE A 67 -11.01 -0.37 -9.56
C ILE A 67 -12.19 -0.82 -10.41
N ASN A 68 -13.28 -0.05 -10.44
CA ASN A 68 -14.49 -0.38 -11.19
C ASN A 68 -14.28 -0.34 -12.72
N THR A 69 -13.31 0.43 -13.19
CA THR A 69 -12.96 0.47 -14.62
C THR A 69 -11.99 -0.64 -15.05
N THR A 70 -11.30 -1.26 -14.07
CA THR A 70 -10.30 -2.32 -14.34
C THR A 70 -10.84 -3.70 -13.95
N SER A 71 -12.03 -4.03 -14.41
CA SER A 71 -12.58 -5.38 -14.20
C SER A 71 -11.87 -6.42 -15.08
N VAL A 72 -10.65 -6.77 -14.73
CA VAL A 72 -9.98 -7.97 -15.25
C VAL A 72 -9.49 -8.82 -14.09
N ASN A 73 -10.11 -9.93 -14.01
CA ASN A 73 -10.01 -11.05 -13.08
C ASN A 73 -8.59 -11.66 -13.05
N GLN A 74 -7.61 -10.99 -12.46
CA GLN A 74 -6.33 -11.60 -12.17
C GLN A 74 -6.07 -11.58 -10.67
N GLN A 75 -6.05 -12.76 -10.07
CA GLN A 75 -5.65 -12.95 -8.68
C GLN A 75 -4.16 -12.62 -8.52
N ARG A 76 -3.86 -11.37 -8.20
CA ARG A 76 -2.50 -10.93 -7.95
C ARG A 76 -2.18 -11.06 -6.48
N HIS A 77 -0.96 -11.45 -6.20
CA HIS A 77 -0.48 -11.62 -4.83
C HIS A 77 0.89 -10.98 -4.66
N ILE A 78 1.21 -10.62 -3.44
CA ILE A 78 2.57 -10.31 -2.99
C ILE A 78 3.07 -11.46 -2.13
N THR A 79 4.36 -11.73 -2.21
CA THR A 79 5.01 -12.71 -1.35
C THR A 79 5.73 -11.98 -0.23
N VAL A 80 5.37 -12.32 1.00
CA VAL A 80 6.02 -11.75 2.19
C VAL A 80 6.68 -12.87 3.00
N LYS A 81 7.77 -12.53 3.65
CA LYS A 81 8.48 -13.47 4.52
C LYS A 81 7.88 -13.41 5.92
N GLN A 82 7.42 -14.55 6.40
CA GLN A 82 6.94 -14.71 7.77
C GLN A 82 7.78 -15.79 8.47
N GLU A 83 8.56 -15.36 9.47
CA GLU A 83 9.47 -16.25 10.20
C GLU A 83 10.40 -17.04 9.25
N TYR A 84 10.10 -18.29 9.00
CA TYR A 84 10.90 -19.20 8.16
C TYR A 84 10.23 -19.56 6.83
N SER A 85 9.09 -19.00 6.52
CA SER A 85 8.32 -19.32 5.31
C SER A 85 7.93 -18.09 4.51
N ASN A 86 7.69 -18.30 3.23
CA ASN A 86 7.11 -17.29 2.36
C ASN A 86 5.59 -17.45 2.33
N VAL A 87 4.87 -16.36 2.52
CA VAL A 87 3.41 -16.32 2.49
C VAL A 87 2.95 -15.43 1.33
N ASN A 88 2.07 -15.96 0.50
CA ASN A 88 1.45 -15.22 -0.58
C ASN A 88 0.16 -14.57 -0.09
N ILE A 89 0.05 -13.26 -0.28
CA ILE A 89 -1.13 -12.50 0.11
C ILE A 89 -1.73 -11.87 -1.14
N LEU A 90 -3.02 -12.12 -1.35
CA LEU A 90 -3.74 -11.50 -2.46
C LEU A 90 -3.82 -9.99 -2.27
N LEU A 91 -3.48 -9.24 -3.31
CA LEU A 91 -3.50 -7.77 -3.27
C LEU A 91 -4.90 -7.23 -2.95
N ASN A 92 -5.92 -7.88 -3.46
CA ASN A 92 -7.31 -7.48 -3.21
C ASN A 92 -7.73 -7.66 -1.73
N ASP A 93 -7.01 -8.48 -0.99
CA ASP A 93 -7.28 -8.72 0.44
C ASP A 93 -6.55 -7.70 1.32
N ILE A 94 -5.62 -6.92 0.80
CA ILE A 94 -4.83 -5.97 1.58
C ILE A 94 -5.62 -4.67 1.74
N LEU A 95 -5.86 -4.30 2.99
CA LEU A 95 -6.48 -3.03 3.32
C LEU A 95 -5.43 -1.92 3.44
N TYR A 96 -4.38 -2.16 4.21
CA TYR A 96 -3.22 -1.26 4.32
C TYR A 96 -1.98 -1.99 4.81
N ILE A 97 -0.84 -1.35 4.61
CA ILE A 97 0.47 -1.81 5.09
C ILE A 97 1.05 -0.72 5.99
N GLU A 98 1.50 -1.11 7.17
CA GLU A 98 2.09 -0.24 8.19
C GLU A 98 3.48 -0.74 8.56
N ALA A 99 4.45 0.16 8.62
CA ALA A 99 5.79 -0.18 9.09
C ALA A 99 5.89 -0.12 10.61
N LEU A 100 6.52 -1.13 11.18
CA LEU A 100 6.77 -1.27 12.61
C LEU A 100 8.26 -1.57 12.84
N GLY A 101 9.13 -0.58 12.62
CA GLY A 101 10.58 -0.79 12.72
C GLY A 101 11.11 -1.74 11.64
N ASN A 102 11.58 -2.92 12.04
CA ASN A 102 12.08 -3.95 11.12
C ASN A 102 10.99 -4.86 10.55
N TYR A 103 9.75 -4.61 10.91
CA TYR A 103 8.60 -5.42 10.54
C TYR A 103 7.61 -4.61 9.72
N VAL A 104 6.87 -5.32 8.91
CA VAL A 104 5.75 -4.76 8.16
C VAL A 104 4.48 -5.46 8.64
N LYS A 105 3.50 -4.67 9.04
CA LYS A 105 2.18 -5.17 9.41
C LYS A 105 1.25 -5.02 8.20
N ILE A 106 0.72 -6.12 7.74
CA ILE A 106 -0.26 -6.15 6.67
C ILE A 106 -1.63 -6.43 7.27
N VAL A 107 -2.56 -5.53 7.02
CA VAL A 107 -3.95 -5.69 7.48
C VAL A 107 -4.82 -6.07 6.30
N LYS A 108 -5.54 -7.17 6.45
CA LYS A 108 -6.43 -7.73 5.42
C LYS A 108 -7.89 -7.39 5.70
N VAL A 109 -8.68 -7.37 4.63
CA VAL A 109 -10.13 -7.15 4.71
C VAL A 109 -10.84 -8.29 5.47
N THR A 110 -10.35 -9.52 5.30
CA THR A 110 -10.90 -10.71 5.95
C THR A 110 -9.89 -11.33 6.90
N GLY A 111 -10.28 -11.61 8.14
CA GLY A 111 -9.53 -12.46 9.05
C GLY A 111 -8.53 -11.79 9.97
N GLY A 112 -8.58 -10.47 10.15
CA GLY A 112 -7.82 -9.79 11.20
C GLY A 112 -6.41 -9.39 10.85
N LYS A 113 -5.69 -8.90 11.85
CA LYS A 113 -4.33 -8.37 11.74
C LYS A 113 -3.33 -9.51 11.54
N CYS A 114 -2.58 -9.45 10.48
CA CYS A 114 -1.43 -10.33 10.29
C CYS A 114 -0.16 -9.49 10.34
N THR A 115 0.76 -9.83 11.23
CA THR A 115 2.08 -9.21 11.31
C THR A 115 3.05 -10.09 10.56
N TYR A 116 3.70 -9.54 9.55
CA TYR A 116 4.69 -10.25 8.76
C TYR A 116 6.05 -9.60 8.92
N THR A 117 7.06 -10.41 9.09
CA THR A 117 8.45 -9.96 9.15
C THR A 117 8.95 -9.77 7.74
N TYR A 118 9.32 -8.57 7.39
CA TYR A 118 10.14 -8.32 6.22
C TYR A 118 11.52 -7.95 6.71
N LYS A 119 12.47 -8.84 6.54
CA LYS A 119 13.88 -8.54 6.82
C LYS A 119 14.52 -8.11 5.51
N THR A 120 14.82 -6.84 5.46
CA THR A 120 15.71 -6.32 4.41
C THR A 120 17.09 -6.97 4.51
#